data_1e0df30bd96e02b9472b708fadd73fa7
#
_entry.id   1e0df30bd96e02b9472b708fadd73fa7
#
_cell.length_a   1.000
_cell.length_b   1.000
_cell.length_c   1.000
_cell.angle_alpha   90.00
_cell.angle_beta   90.00
_cell.angle_gamma   90.00
#
_symmetry.space_group_name_H-M   'P 1'
#
loop_
_entity.id
_entity.type
_entity.pdbx_description
1 polymer ?
#
loop_
_entity_poly.entity_id
_entity_poly.type
_entity_poly.pdbx_seq_one_letter_code
_entity_poly.pdbx_strand_id
1 'polypeptide(L)'
;MKKILICLLIACIGVVIYKKVACVVGAEVWMNNEVNGKIEAFKESAKAPLKSELYIDASGSMKPYFFATNTTMSNSISEFLNLDEKGTDVYFIGSNKKYNGLVAQIITNVKNQPNLASTSFDNFFMSMSAKADSTNSIIYLVTDGIMSISGVDMKTALTQMMGKVKNSLSKSSNMAAAIFRYESGYKGQYWNCRNHPIVLSKEISRPYYIIALGKKEVIRWLSKQDDITAKGDNAYYMGIHDYKAHNILKLDKSDSAKLEKPGETIKLSVDLPECLSSMDVSKAVVKINNKTVDGIPLTYSEGKLTATLDKSIAVPGGNVEVSIGVPNEIPTKWTTTWNCDDDLKGPDETTTFGLSALVKGMYKALESDTNMLSITFKFNKSI
;
A
#
# COMPACT_ATOMS: atom_id res chain seq x y z
N MET A 1 -12.95 4.88 51.53
CA MET A 1 -12.21 5.65 50.56
C MET A 1 -11.22 4.85 49.68
N LYS A 2 -10.31 4.04 50.24
CA LYS A 2 -9.35 3.26 49.40
C LYS A 2 -9.98 2.31 48.35
N LYS A 3 -11.12 1.64 48.68
CA LYS A 3 -11.79 0.72 47.74
C LYS A 3 -12.45 1.44 46.54
N ILE A 4 -12.96 2.66 46.72
CA ILE A 4 -13.57 3.47 45.67
C ILE A 4 -12.50 4.00 44.71
N LEU A 5 -11.32 4.36 45.25
CA LEU A 5 -10.19 4.82 44.45
C LEU A 5 -9.61 3.71 43.55
N ILE A 6 -9.58 2.47 44.04
CA ILE A 6 -9.13 1.29 43.27
C ILE A 6 -10.13 0.97 42.14
N CYS A 7 -11.43 1.04 42.41
CA CYS A 7 -12.44 0.82 41.35
C CYS A 7 -12.39 1.90 40.26
N LEU A 8 -12.14 3.18 40.62
CA LEU A 8 -11.96 4.26 39.66
C LEU A 8 -10.66 4.07 38.84
N LEU A 9 -9.57 3.63 39.49
CA LEU A 9 -8.31 3.36 38.77
C LEU A 9 -8.46 2.19 37.80
N ILE A 10 -9.14 1.12 38.17
CA ILE A 10 -9.42 -0.04 37.28
C ILE A 10 -10.33 0.38 36.12
N ALA A 11 -11.33 1.22 36.37
CA ALA A 11 -12.18 1.74 35.29
C ALA A 11 -11.41 2.63 34.33
N CYS A 12 -10.51 3.51 34.82
CA CYS A 12 -9.64 4.33 33.98
C CYS A 12 -8.63 3.50 33.17
N ILE A 13 -8.03 2.49 33.78
CA ILE A 13 -7.12 1.55 33.09
C ILE A 13 -7.89 0.73 32.06
N GLY A 14 -9.10 0.27 32.36
CA GLY A 14 -9.97 -0.44 31.43
C GLY A 14 -10.32 0.41 30.19
N VAL A 15 -10.59 1.70 30.36
CA VAL A 15 -10.86 2.63 29.27
C VAL A 15 -9.60 2.92 28.44
N VAL A 16 -8.43 3.02 29.06
CA VAL A 16 -7.15 3.23 28.35
C VAL A 16 -6.72 1.97 27.60
N ILE A 17 -6.91 0.78 28.18
CA ILE A 17 -6.63 -0.50 27.51
C ILE A 17 -7.63 -0.72 26.38
N TYR A 18 -8.90 -0.41 26.57
CA TYR A 18 -9.92 -0.50 25.50
C TYR A 18 -9.60 0.43 24.32
N LYS A 19 -9.06 1.64 24.58
CA LYS A 19 -8.58 2.56 23.54
C LYS A 19 -7.30 2.10 22.84
N LYS A 20 -6.44 1.29 23.48
CA LYS A 20 -5.19 0.79 22.89
C LYS A 20 -5.31 -0.56 22.18
N VAL A 21 -6.31 -1.37 22.52
CA VAL A 21 -6.48 -2.74 21.97
C VAL A 21 -7.45 -2.75 20.79
N ALA A 22 -8.29 -1.73 20.64
CA ALA A 22 -9.12 -1.57 19.47
C ALA A 22 -8.45 -0.55 18.52
N CYS A 23 -7.68 -1.03 17.55
CA CYS A 23 -7.50 -0.32 16.30
C CYS A 23 -8.86 -0.36 15.55
N VAL A 24 -9.87 0.21 16.19
CA VAL A 24 -11.22 0.33 15.66
C VAL A 24 -11.25 1.64 14.96
N VAL A 25 -11.18 1.60 13.61
CA VAL A 25 -11.48 2.77 12.80
C VAL A 25 -12.95 3.08 13.03
N GLY A 26 -13.21 4.05 13.90
CA GLY A 26 -14.54 4.54 14.18
C GLY A 26 -14.88 5.71 13.25
N ALA A 27 -16.09 5.78 12.77
CA ALA A 27 -16.59 7.00 12.14
C ALA A 27 -17.50 7.73 13.14
N GLU A 28 -17.24 9.01 13.37
CA GLU A 28 -18.05 9.86 14.24
C GLU A 28 -18.83 10.84 13.38
N VAL A 29 -20.12 10.95 13.65
CA VAL A 29 -20.97 11.96 13.03
C VAL A 29 -21.19 13.09 14.02
N TRP A 30 -20.69 14.25 13.65
CA TRP A 30 -20.88 15.47 14.41
C TRP A 30 -21.91 16.35 13.68
N MET A 31 -23.03 16.57 14.27
CA MET A 31 -23.85 17.71 13.91
C MET A 31 -23.44 18.90 14.77
N ASN A 32 -23.53 20.14 14.25
CA ASN A 32 -23.10 21.36 14.96
C ASN A 32 -23.83 21.61 16.30
N ASN A 33 -24.47 20.62 16.85
CA ASN A 33 -24.96 20.46 18.22
C ASN A 33 -25.16 18.97 18.46
N GLU A 34 -24.07 18.25 18.67
CA GLU A 34 -23.96 16.91 19.26
C GLU A 34 -25.09 15.90 18.97
N VAL A 35 -25.00 15.22 17.82
CA VAL A 35 -25.66 13.93 17.65
C VAL A 35 -24.57 12.88 17.47
N ASN A 36 -24.40 12.07 18.50
CA ASN A 36 -23.44 10.95 18.48
C ASN A 36 -24.08 9.72 17.86
N GLY A 37 -23.70 9.39 16.63
CA GLY A 37 -24.02 8.10 16.00
C GLY A 37 -22.88 7.10 16.22
N LYS A 38 -23.17 5.90 16.70
CA LYS A 38 -22.20 4.81 16.69
C LYS A 38 -22.06 4.27 15.27
N ILE A 39 -20.84 4.25 14.76
CA ILE A 39 -20.49 3.68 13.47
C ILE A 39 -19.89 2.29 13.69
N GLU A 40 -20.30 1.33 12.86
CA GLU A 40 -19.59 0.05 12.81
C GLU A 40 -18.18 0.27 12.29
N ALA A 41 -17.22 -0.17 13.09
CA ALA A 41 -15.80 -0.10 12.75
C ALA A 41 -15.47 -0.88 11.49
N PHE A 42 -14.51 -0.40 10.72
CA PHE A 42 -13.89 -1.20 9.69
C PHE A 42 -13.26 -2.43 10.32
N LYS A 43 -13.77 -3.61 10.00
CA LYS A 43 -13.15 -4.87 10.41
C LYS A 43 -11.94 -5.13 9.53
N GLU A 44 -10.81 -4.59 9.96
CA GLU A 44 -9.55 -4.85 9.30
C GLU A 44 -8.93 -6.15 9.86
N SER A 45 -8.82 -7.18 9.02
CA SER A 45 -8.06 -8.36 9.37
C SER A 45 -6.60 -8.17 8.96
N ALA A 46 -5.71 -7.95 9.94
CA ALA A 46 -4.27 -7.98 9.74
C ALA A 46 -3.71 -9.20 10.46
N LYS A 47 -2.88 -10.00 9.80
CA LYS A 47 -2.34 -11.24 10.34
C LYS A 47 -0.89 -11.42 9.93
N ALA A 48 -0.02 -11.66 10.90
CA ALA A 48 1.38 -11.98 10.65
C ALA A 48 1.51 -13.23 9.75
N PRO A 49 2.51 -13.28 8.86
CA PRO A 49 2.76 -14.43 8.01
C PRO A 49 3.13 -15.67 8.85
N LEU A 50 2.86 -16.85 8.30
CA LEU A 50 3.36 -18.10 8.89
C LEU A 50 4.83 -18.33 8.57
N LYS A 51 5.30 -17.76 7.47
CA LYS A 51 6.66 -17.88 6.98
C LYS A 51 7.04 -16.66 6.14
N SER A 52 8.27 -16.20 6.27
CA SER A 52 8.82 -15.11 5.48
C SER A 52 9.97 -15.61 4.60
N GLU A 53 9.99 -15.20 3.34
CA GLU A 53 11.06 -15.54 2.40
C GLU A 53 11.50 -14.29 1.64
N LEU A 54 12.80 -14.09 1.51
CA LEU A 54 13.40 -12.97 0.79
C LEU A 54 14.22 -13.50 -0.39
N TYR A 55 13.89 -13.04 -1.57
CA TYR A 55 14.56 -13.36 -2.82
C TYR A 55 15.38 -12.15 -3.27
N ILE A 56 16.65 -12.34 -3.54
CA ILE A 56 17.54 -11.30 -4.05
C ILE A 56 17.78 -11.56 -5.53
N ASP A 57 17.48 -10.58 -6.35
CA ASP A 57 17.85 -10.56 -7.75
C ASP A 57 19.38 -10.45 -7.86
N ALA A 58 20.00 -11.47 -8.43
CA ALA A 58 21.44 -11.52 -8.65
C ALA A 58 21.81 -11.32 -10.14
N SER A 59 20.95 -10.65 -10.91
CA SER A 59 21.21 -10.28 -12.30
C SER A 59 22.41 -9.34 -12.44
N GLY A 60 22.90 -9.19 -13.66
CA GLY A 60 24.04 -8.30 -13.95
C GLY A 60 23.77 -6.85 -13.58
N SER A 61 22.52 -6.37 -13.72
CA SER A 61 22.11 -5.01 -13.40
C SER A 61 22.07 -4.73 -11.89
N MET A 62 21.88 -5.75 -11.05
CA MET A 62 21.89 -5.61 -9.59
C MET A 62 23.30 -5.55 -8.99
N LYS A 63 24.30 -6.16 -9.65
CA LYS A 63 25.68 -6.22 -9.10
C LYS A 63 26.29 -4.87 -8.73
N PRO A 64 26.14 -3.79 -9.53
CA PRO A 64 26.69 -2.49 -9.21
C PRO A 64 26.26 -1.90 -7.87
N TYR A 65 25.06 -2.24 -7.36
CA TYR A 65 24.66 -1.84 -6.01
C TYR A 65 25.53 -2.45 -4.92
N PHE A 66 25.99 -3.67 -5.13
CA PHE A 66 26.84 -4.40 -4.16
C PHE A 66 28.31 -3.99 -4.23
N PHE A 67 28.74 -3.36 -5.32
CA PHE A 67 30.11 -2.84 -5.49
C PHE A 67 30.25 -1.37 -5.12
N ALA A 68 29.17 -0.65 -4.89
CA ALA A 68 29.19 0.74 -4.50
C ALA A 68 29.83 0.93 -3.12
N THR A 69 30.45 2.11 -2.91
CA THR A 69 31.03 2.50 -1.63
C THR A 69 29.95 2.89 -0.64
N ASN A 70 28.90 3.61 -1.13
CA ASN A 70 27.76 4.10 -0.33
C ASN A 70 26.55 3.17 -0.49
N THR A 71 26.73 1.87 -0.26
CA THR A 71 25.57 0.95 -0.31
C THR A 71 24.77 1.01 0.98
N THR A 72 23.48 1.33 0.87
CA THR A 72 22.49 1.27 1.96
C THR A 72 21.60 0.03 1.87
N MET A 73 21.76 -0.76 0.80
CA MET A 73 20.90 -1.91 0.51
C MET A 73 20.91 -2.98 1.61
N SER A 74 22.05 -3.16 2.32
CA SER A 74 22.11 -4.08 3.47
C SER A 74 21.17 -3.68 4.61
N ASN A 75 21.00 -2.38 4.84
CA ASN A 75 20.14 -1.87 5.92
C ASN A 75 18.68 -2.15 5.59
N SER A 76 18.22 -1.80 4.37
CA SER A 76 16.85 -2.08 3.96
C SER A 76 16.53 -3.57 3.89
N ILE A 77 17.45 -4.41 3.43
CA ILE A 77 17.28 -5.87 3.50
C ILE A 77 17.11 -6.31 4.95
N SER A 78 17.91 -5.76 5.89
CA SER A 78 17.83 -6.10 7.31
C SER A 78 16.49 -5.69 7.93
N GLU A 79 15.88 -4.58 7.51
CA GLU A 79 14.52 -4.19 7.94
C GLU A 79 13.55 -5.36 7.72
N PHE A 80 13.50 -5.90 6.49
CA PHE A 80 12.56 -7.00 6.16
C PHE A 80 12.94 -8.34 6.77
N LEU A 81 14.21 -8.60 7.00
CA LEU A 81 14.66 -9.85 7.65
C LEU A 81 14.29 -9.89 9.14
N ASN A 82 14.21 -8.72 9.79
CA ASN A 82 13.93 -8.60 11.22
C ASN A 82 12.43 -8.50 11.55
N LEU A 83 11.54 -8.37 10.55
CA LEU A 83 10.09 -8.28 10.78
C LEU A 83 9.47 -9.58 11.31
N ASP A 84 10.04 -10.73 10.97
CA ASP A 84 9.53 -12.03 11.39
C ASP A 84 10.41 -12.60 12.52
N GLU A 85 9.84 -12.70 13.73
CA GLU A 85 10.51 -13.30 14.89
C GLU A 85 11.00 -14.73 14.65
N LYS A 86 10.35 -15.47 13.73
CA LYS A 86 10.74 -16.83 13.33
C LYS A 86 11.91 -16.86 12.36
N GLY A 87 12.33 -15.70 11.88
CA GLY A 87 13.38 -15.52 10.89
C GLY A 87 12.89 -15.69 9.46
N THR A 88 13.57 -15.00 8.56
CA THR A 88 13.27 -14.97 7.12
C THR A 88 14.27 -15.84 6.35
N ASP A 89 13.75 -16.75 5.53
CA ASP A 89 14.57 -17.56 4.64
C ASP A 89 15.07 -16.73 3.45
N VAL A 90 16.35 -16.77 3.14
CA VAL A 90 16.94 -15.98 2.05
C VAL A 90 17.31 -16.88 0.86
N TYR A 91 17.00 -16.43 -0.34
CA TYR A 91 17.29 -17.10 -1.60
C TYR A 91 17.86 -16.10 -2.62
N PHE A 92 18.64 -16.59 -3.57
CA PHE A 92 18.95 -15.84 -4.79
C PHE A 92 18.04 -16.32 -5.93
N ILE A 93 17.51 -15.39 -6.73
CA ILE A 93 16.70 -15.76 -7.89
C ILE A 93 17.52 -16.64 -8.84
N GLY A 94 16.93 -17.72 -9.31
CA GLY A 94 17.61 -18.72 -10.14
C GLY A 94 18.37 -19.77 -9.34
N SER A 95 18.40 -19.66 -8.00
CA SER A 95 18.97 -20.68 -7.11
C SER A 95 17.86 -21.26 -6.25
N ASN A 96 17.76 -22.59 -6.23
CA ASN A 96 16.82 -23.29 -5.33
C ASN A 96 17.44 -23.54 -3.94
N LYS A 97 18.67 -23.02 -3.68
CA LYS A 97 19.37 -23.23 -2.41
C LYS A 97 19.05 -22.07 -1.47
N LYS A 98 18.59 -22.43 -0.26
CA LYS A 98 18.47 -21.51 0.85
C LYS A 98 19.86 -21.00 1.25
N TYR A 99 19.98 -19.69 1.44
CA TYR A 99 21.18 -19.08 1.97
C TYR A 99 21.21 -19.19 3.50
N ASN A 100 22.28 -19.76 4.04
CA ASN A 100 22.43 -20.03 5.48
C ASN A 100 23.49 -19.14 6.17
N GLY A 101 23.84 -17.99 5.58
CA GLY A 101 24.84 -17.07 6.12
C GLY A 101 24.26 -15.89 6.89
N LEU A 102 25.13 -15.11 7.52
CA LEU A 102 24.76 -13.85 8.15
C LEU A 102 24.33 -12.80 7.10
N VAL A 103 23.42 -11.90 7.44
CA VAL A 103 22.94 -10.82 6.57
C VAL A 103 24.11 -10.01 5.98
N ALA A 104 25.11 -9.65 6.79
CA ALA A 104 26.30 -8.96 6.33
C ALA A 104 27.09 -9.72 5.26
N GLN A 105 26.97 -11.05 5.21
CA GLN A 105 27.62 -11.91 4.21
C GLN A 105 26.79 -12.04 2.93
N ILE A 106 25.50 -11.72 2.95
CA ILE A 106 24.63 -11.78 1.77
C ILE A 106 25.21 -10.94 0.64
N ILE A 107 25.61 -9.70 0.93
CA ILE A 107 26.20 -8.78 -0.04
C ILE A 107 27.49 -9.34 -0.61
N THR A 108 28.38 -9.87 0.24
CA THR A 108 29.62 -10.51 -0.21
C THR A 108 29.33 -11.72 -1.09
N ASN A 109 28.33 -12.52 -0.76
CA ASN A 109 27.97 -13.69 -1.53
C ASN A 109 27.31 -13.34 -2.88
N VAL A 110 26.50 -12.28 -2.94
CA VAL A 110 25.96 -11.79 -4.23
C VAL A 110 27.07 -11.34 -5.17
N LYS A 111 28.10 -10.65 -4.66
CA LYS A 111 29.28 -10.27 -5.45
C LYS A 111 29.94 -11.48 -6.14
N ASN A 112 29.98 -12.61 -5.46
CA ASN A 112 30.64 -13.83 -5.90
C ASN A 112 29.72 -14.76 -6.71
N GLN A 113 28.42 -14.47 -6.81
CA GLN A 113 27.53 -15.27 -7.66
C GLN A 113 27.88 -15.03 -9.14
N PRO A 114 27.85 -16.08 -9.98
CA PRO A 114 27.92 -15.88 -11.42
C PRO A 114 26.77 -14.97 -11.85
N ASN A 115 26.94 -14.22 -12.96
CA ASN A 115 25.87 -13.46 -13.55
C ASN A 115 24.74 -14.42 -13.89
N LEU A 116 23.71 -14.46 -13.04
CA LEU A 116 22.50 -15.19 -13.37
C LEU A 116 21.82 -14.44 -14.53
N ALA A 117 21.28 -15.18 -15.47
CA ALA A 117 20.56 -14.64 -16.62
C ALA A 117 19.46 -13.69 -16.17
N SER A 118 19.02 -12.80 -17.06
CA SER A 118 17.97 -11.81 -16.81
C SER A 118 16.81 -12.40 -16.01
N THR A 119 16.37 -11.68 -14.99
CA THR A 119 15.25 -12.11 -14.14
C THR A 119 13.95 -12.09 -14.95
N SER A 120 13.28 -13.24 -15.02
CA SER A 120 11.95 -13.36 -15.62
C SER A 120 10.91 -13.07 -14.53
N PHE A 121 10.51 -11.79 -14.42
CA PHE A 121 9.54 -11.36 -13.42
C PHE A 121 8.19 -12.08 -13.53
N ASP A 122 7.73 -12.38 -14.75
CA ASP A 122 6.48 -13.09 -15.00
C ASP A 122 6.50 -14.50 -14.38
N ASN A 123 7.57 -15.26 -14.58
CA ASN A 123 7.72 -16.57 -13.96
C ASN A 123 7.90 -16.47 -12.44
N PHE A 124 8.64 -15.48 -11.96
CA PHE A 124 8.81 -15.24 -10.54
C PHE A 124 7.47 -14.93 -9.88
N PHE A 125 6.73 -13.94 -10.36
CA PHE A 125 5.43 -13.56 -9.80
C PHE A 125 4.41 -14.70 -9.85
N MET A 126 4.38 -15.47 -10.93
CA MET A 126 3.47 -16.63 -11.05
C MET A 126 3.75 -17.70 -10.00
N SER A 127 5.01 -18.06 -9.81
CA SER A 127 5.39 -19.11 -8.85
C SER A 127 5.26 -18.62 -7.42
N MET A 128 5.65 -17.38 -7.15
CA MET A 128 5.69 -16.84 -5.80
C MET A 128 4.30 -16.46 -5.29
N SER A 129 3.42 -15.95 -6.16
CA SER A 129 2.02 -15.70 -5.76
C SER A 129 1.28 -16.99 -5.40
N ALA A 130 1.46 -18.06 -6.18
CA ALA A 130 0.89 -19.37 -5.88
C ALA A 130 1.42 -19.92 -4.54
N LYS A 131 2.71 -19.75 -4.27
CA LYS A 131 3.34 -20.16 -3.01
C LYS A 131 2.79 -19.37 -1.82
N ALA A 132 2.76 -18.03 -1.93
CA ALA A 132 2.26 -17.16 -0.86
C ALA A 132 0.81 -17.45 -0.51
N ASP A 133 -0.04 -17.70 -1.53
CA ASP A 133 -1.45 -18.04 -1.35
C ASP A 133 -1.63 -19.38 -0.62
N SER A 134 -0.91 -20.42 -1.05
CA SER A 134 -1.04 -21.76 -0.49
C SER A 134 -0.51 -21.86 0.95
N THR A 135 0.54 -21.13 1.31
CA THR A 135 1.27 -21.29 2.59
C THR A 135 1.03 -20.19 3.60
N ASN A 136 0.23 -19.18 3.26
CA ASN A 136 0.06 -17.95 4.07
C ASN A 136 1.41 -17.30 4.41
N SER A 137 2.30 -17.27 3.43
CA SER A 137 3.64 -16.69 3.55
C SER A 137 3.66 -15.27 3.01
N ILE A 138 4.69 -14.52 3.44
CA ILE A 138 5.08 -13.30 2.75
C ILE A 138 6.38 -13.55 1.98
N ILE A 139 6.43 -13.05 0.75
CA ILE A 139 7.57 -13.22 -0.14
C ILE A 139 8.05 -11.85 -0.57
N TYR A 140 9.30 -11.56 -0.26
CA TYR A 140 9.98 -10.33 -0.64
C TYR A 140 10.89 -10.55 -1.84
N LEU A 141 10.92 -9.61 -2.76
CA LEU A 141 11.83 -9.55 -3.90
C LEU A 141 12.64 -8.26 -3.85
N VAL A 142 13.96 -8.37 -3.77
CA VAL A 142 14.88 -7.23 -3.90
C VAL A 142 15.38 -7.17 -5.33
N THR A 143 15.09 -6.06 -6.05
CA THR A 143 15.40 -5.91 -7.47
C THR A 143 15.55 -4.44 -7.88
N ASP A 144 16.23 -4.15 -8.98
CA ASP A 144 16.25 -2.83 -9.61
C ASP A 144 15.00 -2.54 -10.46
N GLY A 145 14.12 -3.52 -10.62
CA GLY A 145 12.86 -3.40 -11.37
C GLY A 145 13.02 -3.36 -12.89
N ILE A 146 14.24 -3.51 -13.42
CA ILE A 146 14.50 -3.46 -14.86
C ILE A 146 14.20 -4.80 -15.52
N MET A 147 13.33 -4.78 -16.52
CA MET A 147 13.05 -5.95 -17.36
C MET A 147 13.71 -5.78 -18.73
N SER A 148 14.52 -6.75 -19.12
CA SER A 148 15.11 -6.79 -20.45
C SER A 148 14.03 -7.04 -21.50
N ILE A 149 14.11 -6.30 -22.62
CA ILE A 149 13.22 -6.44 -23.78
C ILE A 149 14.03 -6.76 -25.04
N SER A 150 13.50 -7.62 -25.87
CA SER A 150 14.15 -8.00 -27.14
C SER A 150 13.13 -8.09 -28.28
N GLY A 151 13.58 -7.75 -29.47
CA GLY A 151 12.86 -8.07 -30.70
C GLY A 151 11.63 -7.22 -31.05
N VAL A 152 11.23 -6.26 -30.19
CA VAL A 152 10.03 -5.42 -30.39
C VAL A 152 10.36 -3.93 -30.11
N ASP A 153 9.50 -3.02 -30.57
CA ASP A 153 9.60 -1.61 -30.20
C ASP A 153 9.30 -1.40 -28.70
N MET A 154 9.74 -0.26 -28.13
CA MET A 154 9.63 0.04 -26.71
C MET A 154 8.20 0.03 -26.19
N LYS A 155 7.28 0.66 -26.92
CA LYS A 155 5.88 0.76 -26.50
C LYS A 155 5.21 -0.62 -26.44
N THR A 156 5.45 -1.45 -27.44
CA THR A 156 4.97 -2.84 -27.48
C THR A 156 5.57 -3.65 -26.33
N ALA A 157 6.86 -3.50 -26.06
CA ALA A 157 7.55 -4.18 -24.96
C ALA A 157 6.97 -3.81 -23.60
N LEU A 158 6.78 -2.53 -23.31
CA LEU A 158 6.17 -2.07 -22.04
C LEU A 158 4.72 -2.57 -21.89
N THR A 159 3.96 -2.62 -23.00
CA THR A 159 2.61 -3.19 -22.99
C THR A 159 2.62 -4.68 -22.69
N GLN A 160 3.54 -5.43 -23.29
CA GLN A 160 3.71 -6.86 -23.02
C GLN A 160 4.15 -7.13 -21.58
N MET A 161 5.09 -6.34 -21.06
CA MET A 161 5.54 -6.40 -19.68
C MET A 161 4.37 -6.22 -18.70
N MET A 162 3.58 -5.16 -18.88
CA MET A 162 2.38 -4.92 -18.07
C MET A 162 1.41 -6.11 -18.13
N GLY A 163 1.17 -6.67 -19.33
CA GLY A 163 0.30 -7.83 -19.53
C GLY A 163 0.81 -9.09 -18.84
N LYS A 164 2.10 -9.37 -18.93
CA LYS A 164 2.74 -10.52 -18.28
C LYS A 164 2.64 -10.44 -16.76
N VAL A 165 2.98 -9.30 -16.16
CA VAL A 165 2.86 -9.07 -14.71
C VAL A 165 1.41 -9.25 -14.25
N LYS A 166 0.46 -8.61 -14.95
CA LYS A 166 -0.97 -8.78 -14.67
C LYS A 166 -1.37 -10.25 -14.66
N ASN A 167 -1.09 -10.98 -15.75
CA ASN A 167 -1.53 -12.37 -15.90
C ASN A 167 -0.88 -13.31 -14.87
N SER A 168 0.34 -13.01 -14.44
CA SER A 168 1.06 -13.80 -13.44
C SER A 168 0.44 -13.67 -12.03
N LEU A 169 -0.06 -12.49 -11.68
CA LEU A 169 -0.63 -12.21 -10.36
C LEU A 169 -2.15 -12.43 -10.28
N SER A 170 -2.88 -12.37 -11.40
CA SER A 170 -4.37 -12.48 -11.43
C SER A 170 -4.92 -13.86 -11.09
N LYS A 171 -4.07 -14.84 -10.79
CA LYS A 171 -4.50 -16.24 -10.56
C LYS A 171 -5.05 -16.51 -9.16
N SER A 172 -4.85 -15.59 -8.22
CA SER A 172 -5.34 -15.70 -6.85
C SER A 172 -6.15 -14.46 -6.46
N SER A 173 -7.38 -14.67 -6.01
CA SER A 173 -8.31 -13.59 -5.65
C SER A 173 -8.02 -12.94 -4.30
N ASN A 174 -7.20 -13.59 -3.45
CA ASN A 174 -6.87 -13.08 -2.11
C ASN A 174 -5.45 -12.51 -2.00
N MET A 175 -4.79 -12.28 -3.13
CA MET A 175 -3.44 -11.73 -3.16
C MET A 175 -3.44 -10.21 -3.07
N ALA A 176 -2.40 -9.72 -2.43
CA ALA A 176 -2.05 -8.32 -2.35
C ALA A 176 -0.53 -8.15 -2.50
N ALA A 177 -0.10 -6.94 -2.73
CA ALA A 177 1.32 -6.61 -2.83
C ALA A 177 1.63 -5.25 -2.21
N ALA A 178 2.90 -5.09 -1.85
CA ALA A 178 3.47 -3.78 -1.55
C ALA A 178 4.76 -3.61 -2.37
N ILE A 179 5.06 -2.38 -2.78
CA ILE A 179 6.31 -2.01 -3.40
C ILE A 179 6.94 -0.86 -2.63
N PHE A 180 8.19 -1.03 -2.23
CA PHE A 180 8.98 -0.07 -1.48
C PHE A 180 10.14 0.39 -2.33
N ARG A 181 10.30 1.71 -2.47
CA ARG A 181 11.40 2.34 -3.19
C ARG A 181 12.47 2.79 -2.21
N TYR A 182 13.67 2.36 -2.48
CA TYR A 182 14.88 2.78 -1.79
C TYR A 182 15.88 3.35 -2.78
N GLU A 183 16.91 4.00 -2.27
CA GLU A 183 18.04 4.48 -3.06
C GLU A 183 19.34 3.96 -2.46
N SER A 184 20.29 3.61 -3.30
CA SER A 184 21.62 3.16 -2.89
C SER A 184 22.67 3.59 -3.89
N GLY A 185 23.93 3.63 -3.46
CA GLY A 185 25.07 3.78 -4.35
C GLY A 185 25.07 2.69 -5.43
N TYR A 186 25.46 3.08 -6.63
CA TYR A 186 25.53 2.22 -7.82
C TYR A 186 26.84 2.50 -8.57
N LYS A 187 27.71 1.50 -8.68
CA LYS A 187 29.03 1.66 -9.27
C LYS A 187 29.39 0.52 -10.19
N GLY A 188 29.72 0.84 -11.43
CA GLY A 188 30.17 -0.15 -12.39
C GLY A 188 29.41 -0.11 -13.69
N GLN A 189 28.90 -1.24 -14.15
CA GLN A 189 28.27 -1.41 -15.45
C GLN A 189 26.76 -1.43 -15.32
N TYR A 190 26.11 -0.46 -15.95
CA TYR A 190 24.66 -0.42 -16.10
C TYR A 190 24.25 -1.25 -17.31
N TRP A 191 23.23 -2.06 -17.16
CA TRP A 191 22.60 -2.81 -18.25
C TRP A 191 21.26 -2.18 -18.60
N ASN A 192 21.17 -1.59 -19.77
CA ASN A 192 19.94 -0.95 -20.22
C ASN A 192 18.86 -1.98 -20.62
N CYS A 193 17.67 -1.52 -20.93
CA CYS A 193 16.53 -2.38 -21.31
C CYS A 193 16.79 -3.29 -22.52
N ARG A 194 17.76 -2.96 -23.38
CA ARG A 194 18.20 -3.80 -24.51
C ARG A 194 19.36 -4.73 -24.16
N ASN A 195 19.66 -4.82 -22.87
CA ASN A 195 20.77 -5.64 -22.36
C ASN A 195 22.14 -5.20 -22.90
N HIS A 196 22.29 -3.90 -23.22
CA HIS A 196 23.56 -3.33 -23.60
C HIS A 196 24.25 -2.71 -22.40
N PRO A 197 25.54 -3.01 -22.18
CA PRO A 197 26.29 -2.49 -21.05
C PRO A 197 26.74 -1.05 -21.28
N ILE A 198 26.58 -0.23 -20.26
CA ILE A 198 27.04 1.17 -20.21
C ILE A 198 27.93 1.31 -18.99
N VAL A 199 29.21 1.65 -19.18
CA VAL A 199 30.16 1.82 -18.08
C VAL A 199 29.96 3.19 -17.44
N LEU A 200 29.71 3.22 -16.15
CA LEU A 200 29.62 4.44 -15.37
C LEU A 200 31.00 4.89 -14.89
N SER A 201 31.38 6.11 -15.21
CA SER A 201 32.69 6.69 -14.82
C SER A 201 32.79 7.03 -13.34
N LYS A 202 31.65 7.22 -12.67
CA LYS A 202 31.55 7.54 -11.24
C LYS A 202 30.42 6.75 -10.59
N GLU A 203 30.46 6.68 -9.28
CA GLU A 203 29.37 6.17 -8.48
C GLU A 203 28.21 7.18 -8.51
N ILE A 204 26.99 6.69 -8.70
CA ILE A 204 25.75 7.48 -8.67
C ILE A 204 24.79 6.89 -7.65
N SER A 205 23.78 7.65 -7.21
CA SER A 205 22.64 7.10 -6.47
C SER A 205 21.63 6.54 -7.45
N ARG A 206 21.04 5.37 -7.13
CA ARG A 206 19.99 4.79 -7.96
C ARG A 206 18.89 4.14 -7.14
N PRO A 207 17.63 4.19 -7.63
CA PRO A 207 16.53 3.49 -7.01
C PRO A 207 16.66 1.97 -7.19
N TYR A 208 16.23 1.23 -6.17
CA TYR A 208 15.91 -0.19 -6.20
C TYR A 208 14.65 -0.43 -5.39
N TYR A 209 14.08 -1.60 -5.51
CA TYR A 209 12.77 -1.90 -4.96
C TYR A 209 12.81 -3.17 -4.12
N ILE A 210 12.00 -3.17 -3.06
CA ILE A 210 11.60 -4.38 -2.35
C ILE A 210 10.11 -4.56 -2.61
N ILE A 211 9.74 -5.65 -3.30
CA ILE A 211 8.36 -5.99 -3.63
C ILE A 211 7.92 -7.10 -2.70
N ALA A 212 6.86 -6.89 -1.95
CA ALA A 212 6.26 -7.89 -1.09
C ALA A 212 4.99 -8.46 -1.73
N LEU A 213 4.85 -9.79 -1.71
CA LEU A 213 3.68 -10.54 -2.16
C LEU A 213 3.14 -11.36 -0.99
N GLY A 214 1.84 -11.33 -0.77
CA GLY A 214 1.18 -12.08 0.29
C GLY A 214 -0.33 -12.02 0.19
N LYS A 215 -1.02 -12.71 1.09
CA LYS A 215 -2.47 -12.53 1.23
C LYS A 215 -2.80 -11.13 1.73
N LYS A 216 -4.01 -10.65 1.47
CA LYS A 216 -4.48 -9.31 1.89
C LYS A 216 -4.21 -9.03 3.37
N GLU A 217 -4.55 -9.96 4.25
CA GLU A 217 -4.32 -9.83 5.70
C GLU A 217 -2.84 -9.76 6.08
N VAL A 218 -1.96 -10.41 5.31
CA VAL A 218 -0.51 -10.37 5.54
C VAL A 218 0.08 -9.05 5.07
N ILE A 219 -0.34 -8.53 3.92
CA ILE A 219 0.11 -7.22 3.44
C ILE A 219 -0.45 -6.08 4.30
N ARG A 220 -1.65 -6.22 4.87
CA ARG A 220 -2.17 -5.31 5.90
C ARG A 220 -1.36 -5.36 7.20
N TRP A 221 -0.89 -6.53 7.60
CA TRP A 221 0.05 -6.64 8.70
C TRP A 221 1.36 -5.91 8.38
N LEU A 222 1.90 -6.10 7.16
CA LEU A 222 3.11 -5.43 6.71
C LEU A 222 2.97 -3.91 6.71
N SER A 223 1.81 -3.36 6.32
CA SER A 223 1.58 -1.91 6.28
C SER A 223 1.59 -1.24 7.65
N LYS A 224 1.54 -2.02 8.74
CA LYS A 224 1.56 -1.55 10.13
C LYS A 224 2.94 -1.67 10.79
N GLN A 225 3.97 -2.08 10.04
CA GLN A 225 5.32 -2.24 10.59
C GLN A 225 6.06 -0.90 10.61
N ASP A 226 6.42 -0.45 11.81
CA ASP A 226 7.12 0.83 12.00
C ASP A 226 8.60 0.77 11.61
N ASP A 227 9.18 -0.41 11.60
CA ASP A 227 10.60 -0.63 11.31
C ASP A 227 10.97 -0.45 9.84
N ILE A 228 9.98 -0.40 8.92
CA ILE A 228 10.21 -0.14 7.51
C ILE A 228 10.40 1.36 7.31
N THR A 229 11.57 1.76 6.79
CA THR A 229 11.90 3.17 6.58
C THR A 229 11.30 3.78 5.30
N ALA A 230 11.01 2.96 4.28
CA ALA A 230 10.30 3.42 3.08
C ALA A 230 8.81 3.60 3.39
N LYS A 231 8.42 4.85 3.73
CA LYS A 231 7.05 5.25 4.06
C LYS A 231 6.54 6.34 3.11
N GLY A 232 5.26 6.68 3.23
CA GLY A 232 4.61 7.71 2.42
C GLY A 232 4.71 7.39 0.93
N ASP A 233 5.18 8.35 0.14
CA ASP A 233 5.31 8.17 -1.32
C ASP A 233 6.25 7.02 -1.73
N ASN A 234 7.20 6.64 -0.89
CA ASN A 234 8.15 5.56 -1.16
C ASN A 234 7.57 4.15 -0.90
N ALA A 235 6.33 4.04 -0.44
CA ALA A 235 5.62 2.78 -0.26
C ALA A 235 4.28 2.82 -1.00
N TYR A 236 3.97 1.78 -1.76
CA TYR A 236 2.68 1.67 -2.41
C TYR A 236 2.11 0.26 -2.20
N TYR A 237 0.92 0.21 -1.62
CA TYR A 237 0.21 -1.01 -1.29
C TYR A 237 -0.92 -1.24 -2.29
N MET A 238 -1.12 -2.48 -2.72
CA MET A 238 -2.11 -2.88 -3.72
C MET A 238 -2.88 -4.11 -3.26
N GLY A 239 -4.18 -4.16 -3.55
CA GLY A 239 -5.05 -5.29 -3.22
C GLY A 239 -5.55 -5.32 -1.77
N ILE A 240 -5.20 -4.33 -0.95
CA ILE A 240 -5.67 -4.23 0.44
C ILE A 240 -6.78 -3.18 0.62
N HIS A 241 -7.07 -2.40 -0.41
CA HIS A 241 -7.98 -1.25 -0.37
C HIS A 241 -9.42 -1.68 -0.71
N ASP A 242 -10.03 -2.45 0.17
CA ASP A 242 -11.45 -2.83 0.08
C ASP A 242 -12.25 -2.32 1.30
N TYR A 243 -11.90 -1.11 1.77
CA TYR A 243 -12.53 -0.51 2.93
C TYR A 243 -13.94 -0.05 2.61
N LYS A 244 -14.93 -0.77 3.15
CA LYS A 244 -16.36 -0.46 3.03
C LYS A 244 -16.95 -0.31 4.42
N ALA A 245 -17.61 0.81 4.68
CA ALA A 245 -18.35 1.04 5.91
C ALA A 245 -19.79 1.46 5.59
N HIS A 246 -20.73 0.83 6.27
CA HIS A 246 -22.14 1.21 6.25
C HIS A 246 -22.56 1.62 7.65
N ASN A 247 -23.07 2.84 7.79
CA ASN A 247 -23.46 3.40 9.06
C ASN A 247 -24.91 3.83 9.00
N ILE A 248 -25.71 3.33 9.95
CA ILE A 248 -27.11 3.72 10.11
C ILE A 248 -27.19 4.68 11.28
N LEU A 249 -27.53 5.92 11.00
CA LEU A 249 -27.74 6.97 11.99
C LEU A 249 -29.24 7.06 12.27
N LYS A 250 -29.63 6.74 13.49
CA LYS A 250 -31.01 6.97 13.96
C LYS A 250 -31.07 8.35 14.58
N LEU A 251 -31.78 9.25 13.92
CA LEU A 251 -32.07 10.58 14.45
C LEU A 251 -33.31 10.51 15.32
N ASP A 252 -33.19 10.92 16.55
CA ASP A 252 -34.38 11.11 17.42
C ASP A 252 -35.16 12.37 17.01
N LYS A 253 -36.33 12.60 17.66
CA LYS A 253 -37.19 13.77 17.35
C LYS A 253 -36.46 15.08 17.62
N SER A 254 -35.59 15.15 18.62
CA SER A 254 -34.87 16.38 18.99
C SER A 254 -33.78 16.69 17.95
N ASP A 255 -33.13 15.67 17.42
CA ASP A 255 -32.12 15.81 16.39
C ASP A 255 -32.71 16.16 15.03
N SER A 256 -33.88 15.59 14.69
CA SER A 256 -34.62 15.97 13.50
C SER A 256 -35.04 17.46 13.54
N ALA A 257 -35.47 17.98 14.71
CA ALA A 257 -35.84 19.40 14.89
C ALA A 257 -34.62 20.34 14.77
N LYS A 258 -33.43 19.89 15.21
CA LYS A 258 -32.15 20.64 15.03
C LYS A 258 -31.78 20.72 13.56
N LEU A 259 -32.03 19.66 12.77
CA LEU A 259 -31.77 19.64 11.34
C LEU A 259 -32.68 20.56 10.52
N GLU A 260 -33.83 20.93 11.05
CA GLU A 260 -34.79 21.83 10.36
C GLU A 260 -34.38 23.31 10.41
N LYS A 261 -33.37 23.69 11.20
CA LYS A 261 -32.90 25.08 11.29
C LYS A 261 -32.00 25.44 10.09
N PRO A 262 -32.28 26.55 9.37
CA PRO A 262 -31.44 26.98 8.24
C PRO A 262 -30.01 27.37 8.66
N GLY A 263 -29.05 27.15 7.77
CA GLY A 263 -27.69 27.70 7.90
C GLY A 263 -26.71 26.89 8.74
N GLU A 264 -27.04 25.68 9.16
CA GLU A 264 -26.14 24.80 9.89
C GLU A 264 -25.60 23.69 8.97
N THR A 265 -24.42 23.14 9.31
CA THR A 265 -23.74 22.06 8.57
C THR A 265 -23.74 20.76 9.35
N ILE A 266 -23.67 19.64 8.63
CA ILE A 266 -23.43 18.30 9.18
C ILE A 266 -22.01 17.91 8.86
N LYS A 267 -21.24 17.51 9.87
CA LYS A 267 -19.91 16.97 9.69
C LYS A 267 -19.94 15.45 9.84
N LEU A 268 -19.55 14.73 8.81
CA LEU A 268 -19.38 13.29 8.81
C LEU A 268 -17.89 12.99 8.85
N SER A 269 -17.41 12.36 9.92
CA SER A 269 -15.98 12.07 10.10
C SER A 269 -15.74 10.57 10.22
N VAL A 270 -14.63 10.11 9.63
CA VAL A 270 -14.18 8.71 9.66
C VAL A 270 -12.69 8.67 9.93
N ASP A 271 -12.28 7.89 10.93
CA ASP A 271 -10.88 7.58 11.15
C ASP A 271 -10.44 6.51 10.15
N LEU A 272 -9.36 6.78 9.43
CA LEU A 272 -8.85 5.92 8.37
C LEU A 272 -7.61 5.14 8.82
N PRO A 273 -7.42 3.91 8.29
CA PRO A 273 -6.18 3.17 8.48
C PRO A 273 -4.95 3.93 7.97
N GLU A 274 -3.82 3.75 8.61
CA GLU A 274 -2.56 4.43 8.27
C GLU A 274 -2.10 4.16 6.82
N CYS A 275 -2.37 2.97 6.30
CA CYS A 275 -2.07 2.63 4.90
C CYS A 275 -2.83 3.47 3.86
N LEU A 276 -3.86 4.22 4.28
CA LEU A 276 -4.59 5.18 3.46
C LEU A 276 -4.08 6.62 3.61
N SER A 277 -2.99 6.85 4.35
CA SER A 277 -2.43 8.19 4.59
C SER A 277 -2.00 8.93 3.32
N SER A 278 -1.67 8.21 2.24
CA SER A 278 -1.32 8.77 0.93
C SER A 278 -2.51 8.98 -0.01
N MET A 279 -3.73 8.79 0.47
CA MET A 279 -4.96 8.90 -0.31
C MET A 279 -5.20 10.34 -0.79
N ASP A 280 -5.46 10.51 -2.08
CA ASP A 280 -5.85 11.81 -2.65
C ASP A 280 -7.35 12.07 -2.47
N VAL A 281 -7.72 12.70 -1.36
CA VAL A 281 -9.13 13.02 -1.06
C VAL A 281 -9.72 14.10 -1.96
N SER A 282 -8.90 14.86 -2.71
CA SER A 282 -9.39 15.85 -3.66
C SER A 282 -10.18 15.23 -4.81
N LYS A 283 -9.97 13.95 -5.06
CA LYS A 283 -10.66 13.15 -6.08
C LYS A 283 -11.87 12.39 -5.53
N ALA A 284 -12.17 12.53 -4.25
CA ALA A 284 -13.31 11.84 -3.66
C ALA A 284 -14.63 12.31 -4.25
N VAL A 285 -15.53 11.36 -4.49
CA VAL A 285 -16.87 11.60 -5.02
C VAL A 285 -17.88 11.42 -3.91
N VAL A 286 -18.69 12.45 -3.65
CA VAL A 286 -19.79 12.38 -2.71
C VAL A 286 -21.09 12.18 -3.49
N LYS A 287 -21.91 11.21 -3.07
CA LYS A 287 -23.24 10.98 -3.62
C LYS A 287 -24.28 11.08 -2.51
N ILE A 288 -25.39 11.73 -2.81
CA ILE A 288 -26.56 11.79 -1.94
C ILE A 288 -27.71 11.13 -2.67
N ASN A 289 -28.30 10.09 -2.07
CA ASN A 289 -29.32 9.25 -2.70
C ASN A 289 -28.94 8.81 -4.12
N ASN A 290 -27.69 8.31 -4.27
CA ASN A 290 -27.06 7.87 -5.52
C ASN A 290 -26.82 8.97 -6.58
N LYS A 291 -27.06 10.25 -6.28
CA LYS A 291 -26.74 11.36 -7.19
C LYS A 291 -25.44 12.03 -6.75
N THR A 292 -24.49 12.18 -7.67
CA THR A 292 -23.25 12.92 -7.41
C THR A 292 -23.56 14.36 -7.08
N VAL A 293 -22.92 14.88 -6.03
CA VAL A 293 -23.03 16.27 -5.57
C VAL A 293 -21.62 16.85 -5.55
N ASP A 294 -21.42 17.89 -6.35
CA ASP A 294 -20.16 18.61 -6.42
C ASP A 294 -20.02 19.65 -5.31
N GLY A 295 -18.80 20.05 -4.99
CA GLY A 295 -18.52 21.14 -4.08
C GLY A 295 -18.69 20.80 -2.58
N ILE A 296 -18.88 19.55 -2.22
CA ILE A 296 -18.87 19.11 -0.82
C ILE A 296 -17.46 19.25 -0.27
N PRO A 297 -17.21 20.10 0.76
CA PRO A 297 -15.90 20.21 1.38
C PRO A 297 -15.49 18.89 2.03
N LEU A 298 -14.37 18.32 1.55
CA LEU A 298 -13.74 17.15 2.13
C LEU A 298 -12.37 17.55 2.66
N THR A 299 -12.07 17.15 3.88
CA THR A 299 -10.76 17.35 4.49
C THR A 299 -10.21 16.04 5.00
N TYR A 300 -8.90 15.86 4.86
CA TYR A 300 -8.18 14.74 5.46
C TYR A 300 -7.04 15.29 6.31
N SER A 301 -7.07 15.00 7.59
CA SER A 301 -6.07 15.43 8.55
C SER A 301 -5.95 14.42 9.69
N GLU A 302 -4.73 14.12 10.10
CA GLU A 302 -4.45 13.24 11.26
C GLU A 302 -5.15 11.88 11.18
N GLY A 303 -5.19 11.28 10.00
CA GLY A 303 -5.86 9.99 9.81
C GLY A 303 -7.40 10.07 9.77
N LYS A 304 -7.98 11.27 9.80
CA LYS A 304 -9.44 11.48 9.80
C LYS A 304 -9.91 12.13 8.49
N LEU A 305 -10.84 11.47 7.80
CA LEU A 305 -11.56 12.03 6.66
C LEU A 305 -12.85 12.68 7.18
N THR A 306 -13.07 13.94 6.83
CA THR A 306 -14.27 14.69 7.22
C THR A 306 -14.96 15.27 5.99
N ALA A 307 -16.27 15.02 5.86
CA ALA A 307 -17.16 15.65 4.89
C ALA A 307 -18.05 16.66 5.60
N THR A 308 -18.17 17.89 5.04
CA THR A 308 -19.06 18.92 5.57
C THR A 308 -20.24 19.12 4.62
N LEU A 309 -21.42 18.75 5.06
CA LEU A 309 -22.68 18.81 4.28
C LEU A 309 -23.52 19.99 4.73
N ASP A 310 -24.21 20.65 3.77
CA ASP A 310 -25.28 21.57 4.11
C ASP A 310 -26.49 20.76 4.63
N LYS A 311 -27.15 21.24 5.69
CA LYS A 311 -28.30 20.55 6.28
C LYS A 311 -29.48 20.43 5.31
N SER A 312 -29.66 21.38 4.40
CA SER A 312 -30.73 21.33 3.40
C SER A 312 -30.65 20.10 2.50
N ILE A 313 -29.43 19.54 2.35
CA ILE A 313 -29.17 18.33 1.58
C ILE A 313 -29.61 17.07 2.34
N ALA A 314 -29.60 17.10 3.66
CA ALA A 314 -29.83 15.93 4.52
C ALA A 314 -31.31 15.72 4.92
N VAL A 315 -32.20 16.66 4.66
CA VAL A 315 -33.57 16.62 5.25
C VAL A 315 -34.72 17.01 4.32
N PRO A 316 -34.95 16.30 3.23
CA PRO A 316 -36.31 16.24 2.68
C PRO A 316 -36.99 14.95 3.18
N GLY A 317 -37.73 15.02 4.31
CA GLY A 317 -38.86 14.11 4.63
C GLY A 317 -38.70 12.60 4.54
N GLY A 318 -37.45 12.02 4.50
CA GLY A 318 -37.25 10.62 4.24
C GLY A 318 -35.84 10.11 4.66
N ASN A 319 -35.58 8.84 4.41
CA ASN A 319 -34.26 8.28 4.58
C ASN A 319 -33.29 8.90 3.57
N VAL A 320 -32.19 9.45 4.04
CA VAL A 320 -31.14 10.02 3.20
C VAL A 320 -29.90 9.11 3.29
N GLU A 321 -29.34 8.78 2.15
CA GLU A 321 -28.09 8.04 2.03
C GLU A 321 -27.00 8.96 1.49
N VAL A 322 -25.90 9.11 2.25
CA VAL A 322 -24.71 9.82 1.82
C VAL A 322 -23.58 8.82 1.63
N SER A 323 -23.05 8.73 0.42
CA SER A 323 -21.92 7.86 0.10
C SER A 323 -20.71 8.70 -0.28
N ILE A 324 -19.55 8.37 0.30
CA ILE A 324 -18.25 8.96 -0.03
C ILE A 324 -17.40 7.85 -0.63
N GLY A 325 -17.00 8.01 -1.88
CA GLY A 325 -16.09 7.12 -2.58
C GLY A 325 -14.77 7.82 -2.88
N VAL A 326 -13.64 7.25 -2.48
CA VAL A 326 -12.32 7.74 -2.89
C VAL A 326 -11.79 6.80 -3.95
N PRO A 327 -11.50 7.30 -5.18
CA PRO A 327 -11.01 6.46 -6.26
C PRO A 327 -9.70 5.77 -5.87
N ASN A 328 -9.55 4.53 -6.31
CA ASN A 328 -8.30 3.82 -6.24
C ASN A 328 -7.47 4.17 -7.47
N GLU A 329 -6.41 4.93 -7.29
CA GLU A 329 -5.53 5.36 -8.37
C GLU A 329 -4.07 5.08 -8.03
N ILE A 330 -3.28 4.78 -9.05
CA ILE A 330 -1.84 4.64 -8.87
C ILE A 330 -1.25 6.05 -8.63
N PRO A 331 -0.49 6.25 -7.54
CA PRO A 331 0.13 7.54 -7.30
C PRO A 331 1.04 7.97 -8.47
N THR A 332 0.93 9.23 -8.87
CA THR A 332 1.58 9.79 -10.07
C THR A 332 3.10 9.57 -10.09
N LYS A 333 3.77 9.63 -8.93
CA LYS A 333 5.21 9.40 -8.82
C LYS A 333 5.64 8.04 -9.41
N TRP A 334 4.86 6.98 -9.17
CA TRP A 334 5.15 5.63 -9.64
C TRP A 334 4.97 5.43 -11.14
N THR A 335 4.18 6.29 -11.78
CA THR A 335 3.85 6.14 -13.20
C THR A 335 4.48 7.18 -14.10
N THR A 336 5.00 8.27 -13.53
CA THR A 336 5.61 9.37 -14.29
C THR A 336 6.96 9.80 -13.72
N THR A 337 7.01 10.33 -12.49
CA THR A 337 8.22 10.96 -11.93
C THR A 337 9.39 9.99 -11.79
N TRP A 338 9.12 8.74 -11.39
CA TRP A 338 10.14 7.70 -11.18
C TRP A 338 10.25 6.70 -12.33
N ASN A 339 9.47 6.91 -13.39
CA ASN A 339 9.47 6.06 -14.56
C ASN A 339 10.24 6.69 -15.71
N CYS A 340 10.98 5.89 -16.46
CA CYS A 340 11.40 6.23 -17.81
C CYS A 340 10.97 5.14 -18.79
N ASP A 341 10.65 5.56 -20.01
CA ASP A 341 10.26 4.66 -21.10
C ASP A 341 11.42 4.37 -22.05
N ASP A 342 12.58 4.99 -21.84
CA ASP A 342 13.79 4.82 -22.62
C ASP A 342 15.04 5.05 -21.75
N ASP A 343 15.91 4.07 -21.64
CA ASP A 343 17.18 4.12 -20.92
C ASP A 343 18.40 3.80 -21.80
N LEU A 344 18.22 3.89 -23.13
CA LEU A 344 19.29 3.53 -24.08
C LEU A 344 20.55 4.40 -23.94
N LYS A 345 20.40 5.63 -23.47
CA LYS A 345 21.52 6.57 -23.25
C LYS A 345 22.21 6.41 -21.90
N GLY A 346 21.69 5.57 -21.04
CA GLY A 346 22.19 5.33 -19.68
C GLY A 346 21.16 5.58 -18.60
N PRO A 347 21.51 5.28 -17.35
CA PRO A 347 20.60 5.46 -16.22
C PRO A 347 20.43 6.93 -15.86
N ASP A 348 19.24 7.26 -15.45
CA ASP A 348 18.92 8.44 -14.65
C ASP A 348 19.04 8.09 -13.16
N GLU A 349 19.46 9.03 -12.33
CA GLU A 349 19.64 8.80 -10.87
C GLU A 349 18.32 8.57 -10.13
N THR A 350 17.20 8.99 -10.70
CA THR A 350 15.89 8.98 -10.04
C THR A 350 14.88 8.02 -10.65
N THR A 351 15.06 7.66 -11.91
CA THR A 351 14.08 6.89 -12.68
C THR A 351 14.50 5.44 -12.95
N THR A 352 13.50 4.59 -13.18
CA THR A 352 13.67 3.19 -13.55
C THR A 352 12.92 2.91 -14.84
N PHE A 353 13.58 2.24 -15.78
CA PHE A 353 12.96 1.81 -17.02
C PHE A 353 11.77 0.88 -16.77
N GLY A 354 10.61 1.25 -17.32
CA GLY A 354 9.41 0.42 -17.29
C GLY A 354 8.73 0.27 -15.93
N LEU A 355 9.10 1.08 -14.92
CA LEU A 355 8.45 1.05 -13.60
C LEU A 355 6.94 1.22 -13.71
N SER A 356 6.47 2.14 -14.56
CA SER A 356 5.04 2.35 -14.82
C SER A 356 4.34 1.09 -15.33
N ALA A 357 5.00 0.32 -16.21
CA ALA A 357 4.43 -0.91 -16.74
C ALA A 357 4.34 -2.01 -15.66
N LEU A 358 5.38 -2.14 -14.82
CA LEU A 358 5.41 -3.04 -13.67
C LEU A 358 4.26 -2.71 -12.71
N VAL A 359 4.20 -1.48 -12.22
CA VAL A 359 3.20 -1.04 -11.23
C VAL A 359 1.78 -1.11 -11.78
N LYS A 360 1.54 -0.69 -13.03
CA LYS A 360 0.23 -0.83 -13.69
C LYS A 360 -0.19 -2.29 -13.88
N GLY A 361 0.77 -3.18 -14.15
CA GLY A 361 0.53 -4.62 -14.24
C GLY A 361 0.07 -5.21 -12.92
N MET A 362 0.78 -4.89 -11.83
CA MET A 362 0.43 -5.28 -10.48
C MET A 362 -0.94 -4.73 -10.06
N TYR A 363 -1.17 -3.43 -10.26
CA TYR A 363 -2.43 -2.77 -9.97
C TYR A 363 -3.62 -3.45 -10.66
N LYS A 364 -3.52 -3.66 -11.98
CA LYS A 364 -4.59 -4.31 -12.77
C LYS A 364 -4.85 -5.77 -12.37
N ALA A 365 -3.90 -6.42 -11.72
CA ALA A 365 -4.06 -7.79 -11.24
C ALA A 365 -4.70 -7.86 -9.85
N LEU A 366 -4.38 -6.93 -8.98
CA LEU A 366 -4.66 -7.02 -7.55
C LEU A 366 -5.82 -6.14 -7.10
N GLU A 367 -6.07 -5.02 -7.81
CA GLU A 367 -7.17 -4.11 -7.47
C GLU A 367 -8.43 -4.47 -8.27
N SER A 368 -9.47 -4.86 -7.57
CA SER A 368 -10.77 -5.23 -8.15
C SER A 368 -11.82 -4.14 -8.05
N ASP A 369 -11.65 -3.24 -7.09
CA ASP A 369 -12.61 -2.17 -6.83
C ASP A 369 -12.13 -0.84 -7.42
N THR A 370 -13.07 -0.04 -7.92
CA THR A 370 -12.81 1.30 -8.46
C THR A 370 -12.54 2.32 -7.36
N ASN A 371 -12.92 2.02 -6.13
CA ASN A 371 -12.70 2.85 -4.95
C ASN A 371 -11.85 2.11 -3.93
N MET A 372 -10.80 2.75 -3.43
CA MET A 372 -10.02 2.26 -2.31
C MET A 372 -10.77 2.40 -0.98
N LEU A 373 -11.68 3.36 -0.88
CA LEU A 373 -12.52 3.62 0.27
C LEU A 373 -13.95 3.89 -0.19
N SER A 374 -14.91 3.24 0.43
CA SER A 374 -16.34 3.50 0.21
C SER A 374 -17.06 3.54 1.54
N ILE A 375 -17.60 4.70 1.89
CA ILE A 375 -18.31 4.93 3.14
C ILE A 375 -19.75 5.32 2.81
N THR A 376 -20.71 4.71 3.49
CA THR A 376 -22.13 5.05 3.34
C THR A 376 -22.73 5.35 4.69
N PHE A 377 -23.34 6.52 4.81
CA PHE A 377 -24.12 6.96 5.95
C PHE A 377 -25.59 6.94 5.58
N LYS A 378 -26.43 6.31 6.41
CA LYS A 378 -27.88 6.31 6.25
C LYS A 378 -28.53 7.03 7.42
N PHE A 379 -29.24 8.10 7.13
CA PHE A 379 -30.02 8.82 8.11
C PHE A 379 -31.43 8.28 8.08
N ASN A 380 -31.85 7.63 9.15
CA ASN A 380 -33.24 7.17 9.31
C ASN A 380 -33.96 8.10 10.25
N LYS A 381 -35.05 8.72 9.79
CA LYS A 381 -35.95 9.43 10.67
C LYS A 381 -36.67 8.40 11.54
N SER A 382 -36.46 8.41 12.87
CA SER A 382 -37.30 7.61 13.76
C SER A 382 -38.72 8.20 13.73
N ILE A 383 -39.67 7.36 13.37
CA ILE A 383 -41.12 7.66 13.39
C ILE A 383 -41.59 7.90 14.82
#